data_f9cd0336432bdab791ff32afc5264232
#
_entry.id   f9cd0336432bdab791ff32afc5264232
#
_cell.length_a   1.000
_cell.length_b   1.000
_cell.length_c   1.000
_cell.angle_alpha   90.00
_cell.angle_beta   90.00
_cell.angle_gamma   90.00
#
_symmetry.space_group_name_H-M   'P 1'
#
loop_
_entity.id
_entity.type
_entity.pdbx_description
1 polymer ?
#
loop_
_entity_poly.entity_id
_entity_poly.type
_entity_poly.pdbx_seq_one_letter_code
_entity_poly.pdbx_strand_id
1 'polypeptide(L)'
;MRRSSPEVNAGSMADIAFLLLIFFLVTTTIETDSGINRKLPPMEELEDPPIIKQKNIFTVVVNKYNQLLVEEELSEIEDLRSLAVKFLDNGGGKGEDACDYCQGDADPRSSDNPQKAIISLKNDRETSYKVYISVQNELVAAYNELRNREYIRLNPLEGIDFTEANRRFSDPRTNPEEKERLRPKLRVVKDMFPQKLSEAEPSKK
;
A
#
# COMPACT_ATOMS: atom_id res chain seq x y z
N MET A 1 -29.60 -68.31 -22.87
CA MET A 1 -30.08 -67.34 -21.88
C MET A 1 -29.34 -66.01 -22.12
N ARG A 2 -30.01 -64.96 -22.63
CA ARG A 2 -29.44 -63.62 -22.78
C ARG A 2 -29.50 -62.95 -21.41
N ARG A 3 -28.38 -62.63 -20.84
CA ARG A 3 -28.30 -61.79 -19.63
C ARG A 3 -28.70 -60.33 -20.04
N SER A 4 -29.72 -59.77 -19.38
CA SER A 4 -30.05 -58.36 -19.50
C SER A 4 -28.87 -57.51 -18.97
N SER A 5 -28.51 -56.50 -19.71
CA SER A 5 -27.53 -55.51 -19.23
C SER A 5 -28.06 -54.81 -17.97
N PRO A 6 -27.24 -54.57 -16.96
CA PRO A 6 -27.69 -53.84 -15.77
C PRO A 6 -28.10 -52.43 -16.17
N GLU A 7 -29.37 -52.06 -15.97
CA GLU A 7 -29.87 -50.71 -16.13
C GLU A 7 -29.40 -49.89 -14.92
N VAL A 8 -28.59 -48.86 -15.19
CA VAL A 8 -28.18 -47.89 -14.17
C VAL A 8 -29.36 -46.95 -13.90
N ASN A 9 -29.80 -46.89 -12.66
CA ASN A 9 -30.90 -45.99 -12.27
C ASN A 9 -30.50 -44.54 -12.45
N ALA A 10 -31.15 -43.80 -13.38
CA ALA A 10 -30.89 -42.41 -13.68
C ALA A 10 -31.05 -41.51 -12.44
N GLY A 11 -31.94 -41.83 -11.50
CA GLY A 11 -32.10 -41.10 -10.24
C GLY A 11 -30.86 -41.17 -9.34
N SER A 12 -30.23 -42.38 -9.24
CA SER A 12 -29.02 -42.54 -8.46
C SER A 12 -27.82 -41.76 -9.06
N MET A 13 -27.74 -41.72 -10.39
CA MET A 13 -26.71 -40.93 -11.08
C MET A 13 -26.90 -39.40 -10.87
N ALA A 14 -28.16 -38.95 -10.91
CA ALA A 14 -28.50 -37.56 -10.65
C ALA A 14 -28.15 -37.13 -9.21
N ASP A 15 -28.41 -37.99 -8.23
CA ASP A 15 -28.08 -37.75 -6.82
C ASP A 15 -26.57 -37.65 -6.60
N ILE A 16 -25.78 -38.55 -7.16
CA ILE A 16 -24.32 -38.52 -7.09
C ILE A 16 -23.78 -37.22 -7.75
N ALA A 17 -24.31 -36.84 -8.92
CA ALA A 17 -23.89 -35.62 -9.61
C ALA A 17 -24.23 -34.36 -8.77
N PHE A 18 -25.40 -34.36 -8.13
CA PHE A 18 -25.82 -33.26 -7.26
C PHE A 18 -24.96 -33.16 -5.99
N LEU A 19 -24.64 -34.26 -5.34
CA LEU A 19 -23.77 -34.33 -4.17
C LEU A 19 -22.34 -33.86 -4.52
N LEU A 20 -21.81 -34.28 -5.67
CA LEU A 20 -20.51 -33.81 -6.16
C LEU A 20 -20.51 -32.30 -6.43
N LEU A 21 -21.60 -31.77 -7.01
CA LEU A 21 -21.74 -30.33 -7.28
C LEU A 21 -21.73 -29.51 -5.97
N ILE A 22 -22.52 -29.96 -4.96
CA ILE A 22 -22.52 -29.31 -3.64
C ILE A 22 -21.16 -29.46 -2.96
N PHE A 23 -20.53 -30.62 -3.04
CA PHE A 23 -19.20 -30.84 -2.48
C PHE A 23 -18.17 -29.88 -3.07
N PHE A 24 -18.11 -29.73 -4.39
CA PHE A 24 -17.21 -28.74 -5.02
C PHE A 24 -17.57 -27.32 -4.65
N LEU A 25 -18.84 -26.94 -4.57
CA LEU A 25 -19.29 -25.62 -4.22
C LEU A 25 -18.90 -25.23 -2.78
N VAL A 26 -18.90 -26.18 -1.85
CA VAL A 26 -18.52 -25.95 -0.44
C VAL A 26 -17.01 -26.03 -0.23
N THR A 27 -16.30 -26.87 -1.02
CA THR A 27 -14.84 -27.06 -0.87
C THR A 27 -14.01 -26.08 -1.69
N THR A 28 -14.60 -25.41 -2.69
CA THR A 28 -13.90 -24.31 -3.38
C THR A 28 -13.89 -23.08 -2.48
N THR A 29 -12.84 -22.93 -1.69
CA THR A 29 -12.51 -21.64 -1.07
C THR A 29 -12.02 -20.71 -2.17
N ILE A 30 -12.79 -19.68 -2.47
CA ILE A 30 -12.27 -18.57 -3.28
C ILE A 30 -11.24 -17.87 -2.38
N GLU A 31 -9.97 -18.15 -2.59
CA GLU A 31 -8.92 -17.31 -2.06
C GLU A 31 -9.13 -15.91 -2.68
N THR A 32 -9.69 -15.00 -1.89
CA THR A 32 -9.64 -13.59 -2.24
C THR A 32 -8.20 -13.17 -2.04
N ASP A 33 -7.44 -13.15 -3.14
CA ASP A 33 -6.15 -12.46 -3.17
C ASP A 33 -6.37 -11.06 -2.60
N SER A 34 -5.90 -10.85 -1.38
CA SER A 34 -5.82 -9.52 -0.77
C SER A 34 -4.65 -8.80 -1.43
N GLY A 35 -4.83 -8.45 -2.70
CA GLY A 35 -3.91 -7.56 -3.41
C GLY A 35 -3.83 -6.22 -2.69
N ILE A 36 -2.69 -5.56 -2.81
CA ILE A 36 -2.51 -4.20 -2.31
C ILE A 36 -3.54 -3.32 -3.02
N ASN A 37 -4.56 -2.87 -2.28
CA ASN A 37 -5.61 -2.00 -2.79
C ASN A 37 -5.01 -0.64 -3.14
N ARG A 38 -4.56 -0.49 -4.39
CA ARG A 38 -4.00 0.73 -4.93
C ARG A 38 -5.02 1.37 -5.87
N LYS A 39 -5.58 2.48 -5.46
CA LYS A 39 -6.43 3.28 -6.33
C LYS A 39 -5.53 4.03 -7.31
N LEU A 40 -5.55 3.60 -8.57
CA LEU A 40 -4.91 4.37 -9.64
C LEU A 40 -5.63 5.72 -9.74
N PRO A 41 -4.92 6.85 -9.75
CA PRO A 41 -5.51 8.14 -10.04
C PRO A 41 -6.11 8.12 -11.45
N PRO A 42 -7.24 8.83 -11.68
CA PRO A 42 -7.76 9.01 -13.03
C PRO A 42 -6.67 9.67 -13.89
N MET A 43 -6.52 9.21 -15.12
CA MET A 43 -5.67 9.88 -16.13
C MET A 43 -6.41 11.15 -16.56
N GLU A 44 -6.25 12.22 -15.79
CA GLU A 44 -6.56 13.57 -16.27
C GLU A 44 -5.33 14.03 -17.05
N GLU A 45 -5.51 14.35 -18.33
CA GLU A 45 -4.49 15.03 -19.11
C GLU A 45 -4.34 16.44 -18.52
N LEU A 46 -3.36 16.60 -17.64
CA LEU A 46 -2.98 17.92 -17.16
C LEU A 46 -2.31 18.65 -18.31
N GLU A 47 -2.87 19.76 -18.73
CA GLU A 47 -2.35 20.62 -19.81
C GLU A 47 -0.89 21.07 -19.50
N ASP A 48 -0.50 21.15 -18.20
CA ASP A 48 0.87 21.37 -17.74
C ASP A 48 1.18 20.43 -16.56
N PRO A 49 2.06 19.43 -16.73
CA PRO A 49 2.47 18.59 -15.62
C PRO A 49 3.21 19.42 -14.57
N PRO A 50 2.88 19.25 -13.27
CA PRO A 50 3.56 20.03 -12.22
C PRO A 50 5.06 19.76 -12.23
N ILE A 51 5.87 20.83 -12.20
CA ILE A 51 7.33 20.71 -12.11
C ILE A 51 7.68 20.15 -10.73
N ILE A 52 8.09 18.88 -10.69
CA ILE A 52 8.52 18.21 -9.47
C ILE A 52 10.00 18.53 -9.26
N LYS A 53 10.35 19.17 -8.15
CA LYS A 53 11.74 19.41 -7.78
C LYS A 53 12.42 18.07 -7.46
N GLN A 54 13.62 17.83 -7.99
CA GLN A 54 14.37 16.58 -7.78
C GLN A 54 14.52 16.22 -6.29
N LYS A 55 14.77 17.19 -5.42
CA LYS A 55 14.90 17.01 -3.98
C LYS A 55 13.64 16.46 -3.28
N ASN A 56 12.48 16.51 -3.93
CA ASN A 56 11.21 15.96 -3.44
C ASN A 56 10.96 14.53 -3.94
N ILE A 57 11.92 13.92 -4.63
CA ILE A 57 11.82 12.56 -5.14
C ILE A 57 12.79 11.68 -4.36
N PHE A 58 12.27 10.69 -3.65
CA PHE A 58 13.05 9.64 -2.99
C PHE A 58 13.15 8.44 -3.91
N THR A 59 14.34 8.19 -4.42
CA THR A 59 14.56 7.14 -5.41
C THR A 59 14.97 5.84 -4.73
N VAL A 60 14.18 4.80 -4.96
CA VAL A 60 14.43 3.43 -4.48
C VAL A 60 14.54 2.52 -5.68
N VAL A 61 15.68 1.85 -5.84
CA VAL A 61 15.94 0.95 -6.97
C VAL A 61 16.25 -0.45 -6.44
N VAL A 62 15.59 -1.47 -6.97
CA VAL A 62 15.93 -2.87 -6.72
C VAL A 62 16.44 -3.51 -8.00
N ASN A 63 17.68 -3.98 -7.97
CA ASN A 63 18.31 -4.56 -9.14
C ASN A 63 17.99 -6.07 -9.30
N LYS A 64 18.41 -6.67 -10.41
CA LYS A 64 18.22 -8.09 -10.71
C LYS A 64 18.89 -9.06 -9.72
N TYR A 65 19.85 -8.58 -8.95
CA TYR A 65 20.52 -9.35 -7.90
C TYR A 65 19.83 -9.20 -6.53
N ASN A 66 18.65 -8.57 -6.50
CA ASN A 66 17.89 -8.27 -5.28
C ASN A 66 18.59 -7.32 -4.31
N GLN A 67 19.53 -6.51 -4.80
CA GLN A 67 20.17 -5.47 -4.01
C GLN A 67 19.35 -4.20 -4.06
N LEU A 68 19.22 -3.54 -2.92
CA LEU A 68 18.50 -2.30 -2.75
C LEU A 68 19.45 -1.12 -2.83
N LEU A 69 19.12 -0.13 -3.67
CA LEU A 69 19.79 1.16 -3.71
C LEU A 69 18.78 2.23 -3.33
N VAL A 70 19.15 3.07 -2.38
CA VAL A 70 18.37 4.23 -1.94
C VAL A 70 19.19 5.48 -2.22
N GLU A 71 18.66 6.43 -3.00
CA GLU A 71 19.39 7.65 -3.42
C GLU A 71 20.79 7.32 -4.00
N GLU A 72 20.87 6.24 -4.80
CA GLU A 72 22.11 5.73 -5.43
C GLU A 72 23.10 5.04 -4.47
N GLU A 73 22.81 4.97 -3.17
CA GLU A 73 23.62 4.27 -2.17
C GLU A 73 23.06 2.87 -1.89
N LEU A 74 23.96 1.88 -1.75
CA LEU A 74 23.59 0.52 -1.39
C LEU A 74 23.08 0.51 0.05
N SER A 75 21.88 -0.04 0.26
CA SER A 75 21.20 -0.05 1.57
C SER A 75 20.59 -1.42 1.86
N GLU A 76 20.37 -1.72 3.13
CA GLU A 76 19.65 -2.92 3.55
C GLU A 76 18.13 -2.62 3.61
N ILE A 77 17.32 -3.68 3.47
CA ILE A 77 15.85 -3.54 3.49
C ILE A 77 15.38 -3.04 4.87
N GLU A 78 16.04 -3.45 5.93
CA GLU A 78 15.76 -3.08 7.30
C GLU A 78 15.92 -1.58 7.57
N ASP A 79 16.82 -0.91 6.84
CA ASP A 79 17.09 0.53 6.96
C ASP A 79 16.12 1.37 6.13
N LEU A 80 15.48 0.78 5.13
CA LEU A 80 14.62 1.50 4.18
C LEU A 80 13.52 2.31 4.85
N ARG A 81 12.87 1.74 5.88
CA ARG A 81 11.81 2.42 6.61
C ARG A 81 12.32 3.70 7.25
N SER A 82 13.44 3.64 7.96
CA SER A 82 14.02 4.79 8.65
C SER A 82 14.46 5.88 7.68
N LEU A 83 15.05 5.50 6.54
CA LEU A 83 15.44 6.43 5.47
C LEU A 83 14.22 7.11 4.84
N ALA A 84 13.14 6.35 4.58
CA ALA A 84 11.90 6.90 4.03
C ALA A 84 11.19 7.83 5.04
N VAL A 85 11.15 7.48 6.33
CA VAL A 85 10.61 8.33 7.39
C VAL A 85 11.40 9.64 7.45
N LYS A 86 12.75 9.58 7.46
CA LYS A 86 13.60 10.75 7.48
C LYS A 86 13.37 11.68 6.28
N PHE A 87 13.20 11.10 5.08
CA PHE A 87 12.91 11.87 3.88
C PHE A 87 11.51 12.52 3.92
N LEU A 88 10.47 11.73 4.27
CA LEU A 88 9.08 12.21 4.29
C LEU A 88 8.84 13.28 5.35
N ASP A 89 9.48 13.16 6.50
CA ASP A 89 9.31 14.05 7.65
C ASP A 89 10.32 15.21 7.68
N ASN A 90 11.16 15.37 6.64
CA ASN A 90 12.28 16.31 6.62
C ASN A 90 11.86 17.77 6.87
N GLY A 91 10.81 18.26 6.20
CA GLY A 91 10.32 19.63 6.42
C GLY A 91 11.29 20.73 5.98
N GLY A 92 12.10 20.49 4.92
CA GLY A 92 13.09 21.46 4.41
C GLY A 92 12.51 22.63 3.60
N GLY A 93 11.18 22.69 3.44
CA GLY A 93 10.48 23.76 2.73
C GLY A 93 10.43 25.07 3.50
N LYS A 94 10.30 26.20 2.76
CA LYS A 94 10.19 27.55 3.32
C LYS A 94 8.99 28.28 2.74
N GLY A 95 8.44 29.24 3.49
CA GLY A 95 7.29 30.02 3.08
C GLY A 95 6.05 29.15 2.89
N GLU A 96 5.46 29.12 1.71
CA GLU A 96 4.28 28.29 1.39
C GLU A 96 4.55 26.78 1.43
N ASP A 97 5.82 26.38 1.34
CA ASP A 97 6.26 24.99 1.39
C ASP A 97 6.64 24.53 2.81
N ALA A 98 6.56 25.42 3.82
CA ALA A 98 6.88 25.08 5.20
C ALA A 98 5.96 24.01 5.77
N CYS A 99 6.51 23.15 6.63
CA CYS A 99 5.78 22.06 7.30
C CYS A 99 5.75 22.30 8.80
N ASP A 100 4.56 22.56 9.36
CA ASP A 100 4.40 22.88 10.80
C ASP A 100 4.41 21.61 11.69
N TYR A 101 4.23 20.44 11.11
CA TYR A 101 4.12 19.17 11.84
C TYR A 101 5.29 18.22 11.58
N CYS A 102 6.21 18.57 10.69
CA CYS A 102 7.42 17.81 10.43
C CYS A 102 8.39 17.90 11.62
N GLN A 103 9.07 16.79 11.91
CA GLN A 103 10.02 16.67 13.02
C GLN A 103 11.43 16.27 12.56
N GLY A 104 11.68 16.29 11.25
CA GLY A 104 12.97 15.95 10.67
C GLY A 104 14.01 17.09 10.73
N ASP A 105 15.11 16.89 10.00
CA ASP A 105 16.28 17.75 10.06
C ASP A 105 16.11 19.14 9.40
N ALA A 106 15.00 19.36 8.70
CA ALA A 106 14.72 20.56 7.89
C ALA A 106 15.84 20.87 6.88
N ASP A 107 16.51 19.85 6.33
CA ASP A 107 17.57 19.99 5.32
C ASP A 107 16.97 20.55 4.02
N PRO A 108 17.43 21.73 3.55
CA PRO A 108 16.91 22.38 2.34
C PRO A 108 17.25 21.60 1.05
N ARG A 109 18.16 20.61 1.13
CA ARG A 109 18.54 19.74 0.00
C ARG A 109 17.64 18.51 -0.13
N SER A 110 16.88 18.19 0.91
CA SER A 110 15.93 17.09 0.94
C SER A 110 14.49 17.61 0.83
N SER A 111 13.50 16.73 1.05
CA SER A 111 12.07 16.99 0.87
C SER A 111 11.59 18.31 1.51
N ASP A 112 10.83 19.08 0.74
CA ASP A 112 10.21 20.32 1.23
C ASP A 112 9.18 20.04 2.32
N ASN A 113 8.25 19.12 2.03
CA ASN A 113 7.20 18.69 2.96
C ASN A 113 6.60 17.35 2.47
N PRO A 114 5.87 16.63 3.33
CA PRO A 114 5.28 15.32 2.97
C PRO A 114 4.29 15.39 1.81
N GLN A 115 3.62 16.54 1.61
CA GLN A 115 2.63 16.70 0.54
C GLN A 115 3.30 16.79 -0.84
N LYS A 116 4.55 17.25 -0.92
CA LYS A 116 5.35 17.32 -2.16
C LYS A 116 6.29 16.14 -2.34
N ALA A 117 6.57 15.42 -1.27
CA ALA A 117 7.43 14.24 -1.28
C ALA A 117 6.82 13.11 -2.11
N ILE A 118 7.62 12.51 -2.98
CA ILE A 118 7.24 11.38 -3.84
C ILE A 118 8.30 10.30 -3.67
N ILE A 119 7.87 9.06 -3.44
CA ILE A 119 8.76 7.91 -3.46
C ILE A 119 8.67 7.26 -4.84
N SER A 120 9.79 7.15 -5.53
CA SER A 120 9.91 6.50 -6.83
C SER A 120 10.56 5.13 -6.66
N LEU A 121 9.77 4.06 -6.78
CA LEU A 121 10.25 2.69 -6.75
C LEU A 121 10.51 2.19 -8.17
N LYS A 122 11.74 1.76 -8.44
CA LYS A 122 12.15 1.13 -9.69
C LYS A 122 12.62 -0.29 -9.40
N ASN A 123 12.05 -1.28 -10.03
CA ASN A 123 12.49 -2.66 -9.92
C ASN A 123 12.89 -3.22 -11.27
N ASP A 124 13.92 -4.07 -11.29
CA ASP A 124 14.28 -4.85 -12.47
C ASP A 124 13.24 -5.96 -12.69
N ARG A 125 13.07 -6.40 -13.94
CA ARG A 125 12.15 -7.50 -14.27
C ARG A 125 12.54 -8.84 -13.66
N GLU A 126 13.83 -9.02 -13.40
CA GLU A 126 14.40 -10.23 -12.80
C GLU A 126 14.45 -10.16 -11.27
N THR A 127 14.01 -9.04 -10.66
CA THR A 127 13.90 -8.91 -9.20
C THR A 127 12.91 -9.94 -8.64
N SER A 128 13.28 -10.62 -7.55
CA SER A 128 12.37 -11.58 -6.93
C SER A 128 11.13 -10.88 -6.33
N TYR A 129 9.96 -11.48 -6.53
CA TYR A 129 8.70 -10.95 -6.00
C TYR A 129 8.73 -10.76 -4.49
N LYS A 130 9.42 -11.66 -3.76
CA LYS A 130 9.58 -11.56 -2.31
C LYS A 130 10.27 -10.26 -1.90
N VAL A 131 11.38 -9.90 -2.54
CA VAL A 131 12.13 -8.67 -2.24
C VAL A 131 11.32 -7.44 -2.59
N TYR A 132 10.67 -7.43 -3.76
CA TYR A 132 9.77 -6.36 -4.17
C TYR A 132 8.66 -6.08 -3.15
N ILE A 133 7.97 -7.13 -2.67
CA ILE A 133 6.93 -6.98 -1.64
C ILE A 133 7.52 -6.52 -0.30
N SER A 134 8.70 -7.01 0.09
CA SER A 134 9.35 -6.55 1.31
C SER A 134 9.66 -5.05 1.25
N VAL A 135 10.21 -4.56 0.13
CA VAL A 135 10.47 -3.14 -0.08
C VAL A 135 9.18 -2.32 -0.03
N GLN A 136 8.13 -2.75 -0.71
CA GLN A 136 6.84 -2.06 -0.64
C GLN A 136 6.27 -2.00 0.79
N ASN A 137 6.37 -3.09 1.54
CA ASN A 137 5.91 -3.14 2.93
C ASN A 137 6.65 -2.14 3.81
N GLU A 138 7.98 -2.03 3.68
CA GLU A 138 8.77 -1.06 4.44
C GLU A 138 8.40 0.39 4.07
N LEU A 139 8.19 0.69 2.79
CA LEU A 139 7.75 2.01 2.36
C LEU A 139 6.34 2.37 2.89
N VAL A 140 5.40 1.43 2.85
CA VAL A 140 4.06 1.62 3.42
C VAL A 140 4.14 1.76 4.95
N ALA A 141 5.01 0.99 5.61
CA ALA A 141 5.23 1.08 7.04
C ALA A 141 5.77 2.46 7.45
N ALA A 142 6.67 3.07 6.65
CA ALA A 142 7.15 4.43 6.88
C ALA A 142 6.00 5.47 6.90
N TYR A 143 5.09 5.40 5.91
CA TYR A 143 3.89 6.26 5.92
C TYR A 143 3.01 6.00 7.14
N ASN A 144 2.81 4.74 7.51
CA ASN A 144 1.97 4.39 8.65
C ASN A 144 2.56 4.85 9.97
N GLU A 145 3.88 4.79 10.13
CA GLU A 145 4.60 5.28 11.30
C GLU A 145 4.35 6.78 11.51
N LEU A 146 4.53 7.58 10.47
CA LEU A 146 4.27 9.03 10.52
C LEU A 146 2.79 9.34 10.76
N ARG A 147 1.89 8.61 10.11
CA ARG A 147 0.44 8.75 10.30
C ARG A 147 0.01 8.33 11.70
N ASN A 148 0.59 7.28 12.27
CA ASN A 148 0.31 6.84 13.64
C ASN A 148 0.70 7.94 14.64
N ARG A 149 1.89 8.52 14.49
CA ARG A 149 2.37 9.63 15.30
C ARG A 149 1.38 10.81 15.28
N GLU A 150 1.00 11.26 14.11
CA GLU A 150 0.12 12.42 13.96
C GLU A 150 -1.32 12.12 14.38
N TYR A 151 -1.81 10.92 14.15
CA TYR A 151 -3.15 10.53 14.59
C TYR A 151 -3.28 10.56 16.11
N ILE A 152 -2.30 10.01 16.82
CA ILE A 152 -2.24 10.04 18.28
C ILE A 152 -2.13 11.48 18.79
N ARG A 153 -1.28 12.32 18.18
CA ARG A 153 -1.11 13.73 18.53
C ARG A 153 -2.41 14.53 18.39
N LEU A 154 -3.14 14.30 17.30
CA LEU A 154 -4.39 15.03 17.00
C LEU A 154 -5.61 14.47 17.75
N ASN A 155 -5.56 13.20 18.17
CA ASN A 155 -6.69 12.50 18.78
C ASN A 155 -6.28 11.76 20.07
N PRO A 156 -5.74 12.45 21.09
CA PRO A 156 -5.18 11.83 22.30
C PRO A 156 -6.18 11.04 23.13
N LEU A 157 -7.47 11.34 23.00
CA LEU A 157 -8.55 10.66 23.75
C LEU A 157 -9.07 9.38 23.06
N GLU A 158 -8.63 9.08 21.85
CA GLU A 158 -9.11 7.90 21.12
C GLU A 158 -8.49 6.59 21.64
N GLY A 159 -7.28 6.63 22.20
CA GLY A 159 -6.59 5.45 22.72
C GLY A 159 -6.17 4.41 21.65
N ILE A 160 -6.26 4.78 20.36
CA ILE A 160 -5.87 3.96 19.22
C ILE A 160 -5.01 4.79 18.26
N ASP A 161 -4.18 4.12 17.45
CA ASP A 161 -3.40 4.75 16.41
C ASP A 161 -4.14 4.80 15.06
N PHE A 162 -3.51 5.42 14.04
CA PHE A 162 -4.05 5.52 12.69
C PHE A 162 -4.30 4.14 12.07
N THR A 163 -3.38 3.19 12.25
CA THR A 163 -3.47 1.86 11.66
C THR A 163 -4.69 1.11 12.18
N GLU A 164 -4.91 1.13 13.49
CA GLU A 164 -6.10 0.52 14.11
C GLU A 164 -7.38 1.26 13.74
N ALA A 165 -7.38 2.60 13.73
CA ALA A 165 -8.52 3.40 13.31
C ALA A 165 -8.90 3.12 11.85
N ASN A 166 -7.90 3.02 10.95
CA ASN A 166 -8.12 2.71 9.53
C ASN A 166 -8.61 1.26 9.32
N ARG A 167 -8.10 0.30 10.11
CA ARG A 167 -8.58 -1.08 10.12
C ARG A 167 -10.07 -1.15 10.52
N ARG A 168 -10.45 -0.48 11.61
CA ARG A 168 -11.87 -0.39 12.06
C ARG A 168 -12.75 0.27 11.01
N PHE A 169 -12.29 1.37 10.42
CA PHE A 169 -13.03 2.05 9.35
C PHE A 169 -13.29 1.15 8.13
N SER A 170 -12.32 0.29 7.79
CA SER A 170 -12.40 -0.62 6.64
C SER A 170 -13.18 -1.91 6.92
N ASP A 171 -13.36 -2.31 8.19
CA ASP A 171 -14.09 -3.53 8.55
C ASP A 171 -15.59 -3.34 8.26
N PRO A 172 -16.21 -4.21 7.43
CA PRO A 172 -17.64 -4.16 7.15
C PRO A 172 -18.52 -4.26 8.40
N ARG A 173 -18.03 -4.90 9.46
CA ARG A 173 -18.77 -5.14 10.72
C ARG A 173 -18.76 -3.97 11.67
N THR A 174 -17.94 -2.94 11.43
CA THR A 174 -17.89 -1.74 12.26
C THR A 174 -19.15 -0.92 12.10
N ASN A 175 -19.69 -0.43 13.24
CA ASN A 175 -20.89 0.40 13.29
C ASN A 175 -20.75 1.64 12.37
N PRO A 176 -21.79 1.95 11.57
CA PRO A 176 -21.80 3.14 10.71
C PRO A 176 -21.48 4.46 11.44
N GLU A 177 -21.98 4.64 12.67
CA GLU A 177 -21.70 5.83 13.48
C GLU A 177 -20.21 5.96 13.83
N GLU A 178 -19.56 4.86 14.17
CA GLU A 178 -18.11 4.85 14.41
C GLU A 178 -17.33 5.19 13.12
N LYS A 179 -17.74 4.65 11.98
CA LYS A 179 -17.14 4.98 10.69
C LYS A 179 -17.27 6.46 10.36
N GLU A 180 -18.44 7.06 10.56
CA GLU A 180 -18.63 8.50 10.32
C GLU A 180 -17.77 9.35 11.27
N ARG A 181 -17.58 8.94 12.51
CA ARG A 181 -16.70 9.60 13.47
C ARG A 181 -15.21 9.49 13.10
N LEU A 182 -14.78 8.34 12.60
CA LEU A 182 -13.38 8.08 12.22
C LEU A 182 -13.01 8.73 10.89
N ARG A 183 -13.94 8.86 9.95
CA ARG A 183 -13.71 9.37 8.58
C ARG A 183 -12.96 10.71 8.54
N PRO A 184 -13.42 11.80 9.19
CA PRO A 184 -12.73 13.08 9.15
C PRO A 184 -11.32 13.01 9.76
N LYS A 185 -11.15 12.26 10.86
CA LYS A 185 -9.86 12.09 11.54
C LYS A 185 -8.83 11.39 10.67
N LEU A 186 -9.23 10.30 10.03
CA LEU A 186 -8.40 9.56 9.09
C LEU A 186 -8.04 10.41 7.87
N ARG A 187 -8.99 11.22 7.37
CA ARG A 187 -8.78 12.10 6.22
C ARG A 187 -7.71 13.14 6.51
N VAL A 188 -7.81 13.85 7.62
CA VAL A 188 -6.83 14.87 8.01
C VAL A 188 -5.41 14.31 8.00
N VAL A 189 -5.20 13.15 8.62
CA VAL A 189 -3.87 12.52 8.69
C VAL A 189 -3.39 12.00 7.33
N LYS A 190 -4.32 11.48 6.50
CA LYS A 190 -3.98 11.09 5.11
C LYS A 190 -3.60 12.27 4.24
N ASP A 191 -4.20 13.43 4.46
CA ASP A 191 -3.89 14.66 3.72
C ASP A 191 -2.55 15.25 4.20
N MET A 192 -2.16 15.07 5.47
CA MET A 192 -0.84 15.44 6.00
C MET A 192 0.28 14.58 5.38
N PHE A 193 0.08 13.26 5.30
CA PHE A 193 1.03 12.31 4.73
C PHE A 193 0.37 11.52 3.59
N PRO A 194 0.18 12.13 2.41
CA PRO A 194 -0.40 11.45 1.26
C PRO A 194 0.58 10.40 0.74
N GLN A 195 0.10 9.18 0.54
CA GLN A 195 0.93 8.08 0.04
C GLN A 195 1.17 8.25 -1.46
N LYS A 196 2.27 8.92 -1.81
CA LYS A 196 2.73 9.14 -3.18
C LYS A 196 3.87 8.19 -3.51
N LEU A 197 3.52 6.93 -3.76
CA LEU A 197 4.43 5.90 -4.20
C LEU A 197 4.21 5.68 -5.71
N SER A 198 5.20 6.09 -6.51
CA SER A 198 5.21 5.91 -7.96
C SER A 198 6.08 4.71 -8.32
N GLU A 199 5.56 3.83 -9.16
CA GLU A 199 6.35 2.74 -9.75
C GLU A 199 6.74 3.13 -11.16
N ALA A 200 8.04 3.22 -11.39
CA ALA A 200 8.57 3.42 -12.73
C ALA A 200 8.75 2.07 -13.43
N GLU A 201 8.32 1.99 -14.68
CA GLU A 201 8.57 0.79 -15.49
C GLU A 201 10.09 0.52 -15.60
N PRO A 202 10.50 -0.76 -15.53
CA PRO A 202 11.90 -1.12 -15.75
C PRO A 202 12.33 -0.66 -17.16
N SER A 203 13.47 0.01 -17.22
CA SER A 203 14.02 0.46 -18.52
C SER A 203 14.18 -0.72 -19.47
N LYS A 204 13.53 -0.65 -20.63
CA LYS A 204 13.80 -1.57 -21.74
C LYS A 204 15.25 -1.33 -22.19
N LYS A 205 16.14 -2.30 -21.96
CA LYS A 205 17.38 -2.39 -22.71
C LYS A 205 17.11 -3.03 -24.06
#